data_8f20447c8d18439f2f1db168f282156a
#
_entry.id   8f20447c8d18439f2f1db168f282156a
#
_cell.length_a   1.000
_cell.length_b   1.000
_cell.length_c   1.000
_cell.angle_alpha   90.00
_cell.angle_beta   90.00
_cell.angle_gamma   90.00
#
_symmetry.space_group_name_H-M   'P 1'
#
loop_
_entity.id
_entity.type
_entity.pdbx_description
1 polymer ?
#
loop_
_entity_poly.entity_id
_entity_poly.type
_entity_poly.pdbx_seq_one_letter_code
_entity_poly.pdbx_strand_id
1 'polypeptide(L)'
;LDRFHQLAEARAEDDVEELTSRLIVTDVHDFEEQAEAVRDTSEFAERADLVVLDSVTGFYRLERVGDGDHGESLRRVARQVTHLLSLARKHDLAVVVTNQVFTDPDSDRARPLGGHTLTHWSGAVVRIERFRGGNRRATLEKHQAKPAGDSARFKIVGDGLESVEDSP
;
A
#
# COMPACT_ATOMS: atom_id res chain seq x y z
N LEU A 1 -11.86 -4.55 -10.43
CA LEU A 1 -11.56 -3.96 -11.75
C LEU A 1 -12.53 -2.82 -12.12
N ASP A 2 -13.82 -2.92 -11.81
CA ASP A 2 -14.85 -1.92 -12.19
C ASP A 2 -14.51 -0.49 -11.72
N ARG A 3 -13.97 -0.37 -10.49
CA ARG A 3 -13.54 0.93 -9.97
C ARG A 3 -12.34 1.51 -10.71
N PHE A 4 -11.41 0.67 -11.14
CA PHE A 4 -10.28 1.11 -11.97
C PHE A 4 -10.77 1.63 -13.32
N HIS A 5 -11.67 0.89 -13.98
CA HIS A 5 -12.31 1.31 -15.23
C HIS A 5 -13.00 2.67 -15.09
N GLN A 6 -13.83 2.83 -14.07
CA GLN A 6 -14.54 4.09 -13.80
C GLN A 6 -13.56 5.27 -13.61
N LEU A 7 -12.45 5.06 -12.91
CA LEU A 7 -11.45 6.09 -12.70
C LEU A 7 -10.67 6.39 -13.98
N ALA A 8 -10.34 5.37 -14.75
CA ALA A 8 -9.67 5.53 -16.05
C ALA A 8 -10.54 6.32 -17.03
N GLU A 9 -11.81 5.95 -17.18
CA GLU A 9 -12.78 6.70 -18.03
C GLU A 9 -12.90 8.17 -17.62
N ALA A 10 -12.82 8.48 -16.33
CA ALA A 10 -13.00 9.84 -15.84
C ALA A 10 -11.72 10.70 -15.91
N ARG A 11 -10.53 10.10 -15.97
CA ARG A 11 -9.26 10.80 -15.75
C ARG A 11 -8.18 10.55 -16.80
N ALA A 12 -8.29 9.47 -17.57
CA ALA A 12 -7.29 9.14 -18.57
C ALA A 12 -7.46 10.03 -19.80
N GLU A 13 -6.34 10.53 -20.32
CA GLU A 13 -6.26 11.15 -21.65
C GLU A 13 -6.03 10.08 -22.72
N ASP A 14 -5.52 8.91 -22.33
CA ASP A 14 -5.26 7.75 -23.15
C ASP A 14 -6.50 6.85 -23.28
N ASP A 15 -6.44 5.92 -24.23
CA ASP A 15 -7.46 4.88 -24.42
C ASP A 15 -7.52 3.97 -23.16
N VAL A 16 -8.72 3.87 -22.59
CA VAL A 16 -8.98 3.04 -21.39
C VAL A 16 -8.67 1.57 -21.63
N GLU A 17 -8.91 1.06 -22.84
CA GLU A 17 -8.60 -0.32 -23.21
C GLU A 17 -7.09 -0.55 -23.23
N GLU A 18 -6.31 0.40 -23.74
CA GLU A 18 -4.85 0.34 -23.70
C GLU A 18 -4.32 0.35 -22.26
N LEU A 19 -4.85 1.22 -21.39
CA LEU A 19 -4.47 1.27 -19.97
C LEU A 19 -4.80 -0.02 -19.25
N THR A 20 -5.98 -0.58 -19.46
CA THR A 20 -6.38 -1.84 -18.82
C THR A 20 -5.59 -3.04 -19.32
N SER A 21 -5.17 -3.05 -20.57
CA SER A 21 -4.33 -4.14 -21.12
C SER A 21 -2.96 -4.25 -20.46
N ARG A 22 -2.47 -3.17 -19.86
CA ARG A 22 -1.20 -3.13 -19.10
C ARG A 22 -1.35 -3.52 -17.62
N LEU A 23 -2.58 -3.72 -17.14
CA LEU A 23 -2.85 -4.07 -15.75
C LEU A 23 -2.83 -5.58 -15.55
N ILE A 24 -1.97 -6.06 -14.68
CA ILE A 24 -1.94 -7.45 -14.22
C ILE A 24 -2.49 -7.46 -12.79
N VAL A 25 -3.55 -8.21 -12.56
CA VAL A 25 -4.18 -8.35 -11.24
C VAL A 25 -4.12 -9.80 -10.81
N THR A 26 -3.63 -10.04 -9.60
CA THR A 26 -3.62 -11.36 -8.97
C THR A 26 -4.44 -11.27 -7.68
N ASP A 27 -5.53 -12.00 -7.64
CA ASP A 27 -6.31 -12.19 -6.42
C ASP A 27 -5.68 -13.30 -5.58
N VAL A 28 -5.58 -13.06 -4.27
CA VAL A 28 -5.02 -14.00 -3.30
C VAL A 28 -5.96 -14.13 -2.11
N HIS A 29 -6.07 -15.34 -1.55
CA HIS A 29 -7.08 -15.66 -0.54
C HIS A 29 -6.48 -16.03 0.82
N ASP A 30 -5.18 -16.29 0.86
CA ASP A 30 -4.46 -16.57 2.10
C ASP A 30 -3.02 -16.04 2.07
N PHE A 31 -2.29 -16.25 3.18
CA PHE A 31 -0.94 -15.73 3.34
C PHE A 31 0.10 -16.48 2.48
N GLU A 32 -0.13 -17.73 2.16
CA GLU A 32 0.78 -18.51 1.31
C GLU A 32 0.64 -18.10 -0.15
N GLU A 33 -0.60 -17.98 -0.64
CA GLU A 33 -0.88 -17.46 -1.98
C GLU A 33 -0.34 -16.02 -2.13
N GLN A 34 -0.47 -15.18 -1.11
CA GLN A 34 0.14 -13.83 -1.14
C GLN A 34 1.66 -13.91 -1.27
N ALA A 35 2.31 -14.79 -0.52
CA ALA A 35 3.76 -14.96 -0.58
C ALA A 35 4.22 -15.50 -1.94
N GLU A 36 3.43 -16.36 -2.57
CA GLU A 36 3.67 -16.89 -3.92
C GLU A 36 3.51 -15.79 -4.97
N ALA A 37 2.39 -15.07 -4.97
CA ALA A 37 2.15 -13.96 -5.88
C ALA A 37 3.24 -12.88 -5.79
N VAL A 38 3.74 -12.59 -4.59
CA VAL A 38 4.88 -11.68 -4.39
C VAL A 38 6.16 -12.24 -5.02
N ARG A 39 6.43 -13.54 -4.95
CA ARG A 39 7.58 -14.17 -5.64
C ARG A 39 7.45 -14.08 -7.15
N ASP A 40 6.25 -14.37 -7.67
CA ASP A 40 5.95 -14.38 -9.10
C ASP A 40 6.02 -12.96 -9.72
N THR A 41 5.96 -11.91 -8.93
CA THR A 41 6.21 -10.54 -9.39
C THR A 41 7.53 -10.40 -10.13
N SER A 42 8.52 -11.27 -9.83
CA SER A 42 9.81 -11.30 -10.52
C SER A 42 9.69 -11.54 -12.03
N GLU A 43 8.68 -12.25 -12.49
CA GLU A 43 8.45 -12.55 -13.90
C GLU A 43 8.00 -11.33 -14.71
N PHE A 44 7.43 -10.34 -14.02
CA PHE A 44 6.90 -9.13 -14.62
C PHE A 44 7.78 -7.90 -14.38
N ALA A 45 8.75 -7.99 -13.45
CA ALA A 45 9.50 -6.85 -12.94
C ALA A 45 10.29 -6.07 -14.02
N GLU A 46 10.76 -6.73 -15.10
CA GLU A 46 11.50 -6.08 -16.19
C GLU A 46 10.62 -5.19 -17.08
N ARG A 47 9.30 -5.40 -17.06
CA ARG A 47 8.34 -4.69 -17.89
C ARG A 47 7.28 -3.92 -17.10
N ALA A 48 7.38 -3.91 -15.78
CA ALA A 48 6.48 -3.21 -14.89
C ALA A 48 7.11 -1.90 -14.41
N ASP A 49 6.35 -0.83 -14.40
CA ASP A 49 6.74 0.45 -13.81
C ASP A 49 6.31 0.56 -12.36
N LEU A 50 5.25 -0.15 -11.99
CA LEU A 50 4.64 -0.10 -10.65
C LEU A 50 4.14 -1.47 -10.21
N VAL A 51 4.44 -1.81 -8.96
CA VAL A 51 3.85 -2.94 -8.24
C VAL A 51 3.06 -2.42 -7.03
N VAL A 52 1.83 -2.87 -6.87
CA VAL A 52 0.99 -2.54 -5.71
C VAL A 52 0.62 -3.80 -4.95
N LEU A 53 0.88 -3.84 -3.66
CA LEU A 53 0.44 -4.91 -2.75
C LEU A 53 -0.56 -4.34 -1.73
N ASP A 54 -1.84 -4.66 -1.90
CA ASP A 54 -2.93 -4.21 -1.04
C ASP A 54 -3.64 -5.43 -0.38
N SER A 55 -3.35 -5.73 0.85
CA SER A 55 -2.39 -5.13 1.77
C SER A 55 -1.37 -6.17 2.24
N VAL A 56 -0.16 -5.73 2.55
CA VAL A 56 0.92 -6.62 3.01
C VAL A 56 0.61 -7.34 4.33
N THR A 57 -0.31 -6.81 5.13
CA THR A 57 -0.70 -7.36 6.44
C THR A 57 -2.14 -7.89 6.49
N GLY A 58 -2.82 -7.98 5.34
CA GLY A 58 -4.21 -8.45 5.30
C GLY A 58 -4.37 -9.83 5.94
N PHE A 59 -3.61 -10.80 5.49
CA PHE A 59 -3.65 -12.17 6.01
C PHE A 59 -2.82 -12.37 7.29
N TYR A 60 -1.83 -11.55 7.57
CA TYR A 60 -1.06 -11.59 8.81
C TYR A 60 -1.95 -11.51 10.06
N ARG A 61 -3.04 -10.74 10.01
CA ARG A 61 -3.99 -10.63 11.11
C ARG A 61 -4.75 -11.94 11.35
N LEU A 62 -5.05 -12.69 10.31
CA LEU A 62 -5.76 -13.97 10.42
C LEU A 62 -4.89 -15.03 11.06
N GLU A 63 -3.61 -15.08 10.74
CA GLU A 63 -2.65 -16.02 11.38
C GLU A 63 -2.42 -15.72 12.87
N ARG A 64 -2.58 -14.45 13.30
CA ARG A 64 -2.47 -14.07 14.71
C ARG A 64 -3.60 -14.58 15.60
N VAL A 65 -4.71 -15.00 15.05
CA VAL A 65 -5.85 -15.56 15.81
C VAL A 65 -5.64 -17.03 16.14
N GLY A 66 -4.69 -17.71 15.49
CA GLY A 66 -4.25 -19.06 15.81
C GLY A 66 -3.06 -19.07 16.80
N ASP A 67 -2.75 -20.24 17.36
CA ASP A 67 -1.59 -20.48 18.27
C ASP A 67 -0.21 -20.39 17.55
N GLY A 68 -0.13 -19.70 16.40
CA GLY A 68 1.08 -19.57 15.60
C GLY A 68 2.13 -18.64 16.23
N ASP A 69 3.41 -18.88 15.93
CA ASP A 69 4.53 -18.02 16.33
C ASP A 69 4.42 -16.66 15.61
N HIS A 70 4.03 -15.63 16.38
CA HIS A 70 3.93 -14.24 15.89
C HIS A 70 5.23 -13.72 15.26
N GLY A 71 6.37 -14.23 15.71
CA GLY A 71 7.68 -13.87 15.17
C GLY A 71 7.89 -14.42 13.76
N GLU A 72 7.41 -15.62 13.47
CA GLU A 72 7.54 -16.23 12.16
C GLU A 72 6.67 -15.53 11.12
N SER A 73 5.40 -15.25 11.41
CA SER A 73 4.51 -14.53 10.50
C SER A 73 5.06 -13.14 10.15
N LEU A 74 5.64 -12.42 11.13
CA LEU A 74 6.27 -11.13 10.88
C LEU A 74 7.53 -11.24 10.02
N ARG A 75 8.34 -12.29 10.22
CA ARG A 75 9.50 -12.57 9.35
C ARG A 75 9.07 -12.85 7.91
N ARG A 76 7.98 -13.57 7.71
CA ARG A 76 7.43 -13.85 6.38
C ARG A 76 6.98 -12.57 5.69
N VAL A 77 6.29 -11.66 6.40
CA VAL A 77 5.96 -10.31 5.89
C VAL A 77 7.22 -9.53 5.52
N ALA A 78 8.22 -9.52 6.39
CA ALA A 78 9.48 -8.82 6.12
C ALA A 78 10.20 -9.38 4.87
N ARG A 79 10.19 -10.69 4.64
CA ARG A 79 10.74 -11.32 3.43
C ARG A 79 10.02 -10.85 2.17
N GLN A 80 8.69 -10.75 2.18
CA GLN A 80 7.92 -10.24 1.05
C GLN A 80 8.31 -8.78 0.71
N VAL A 81 8.38 -7.92 1.73
CA VAL A 81 8.74 -6.51 1.53
C VAL A 81 10.19 -6.35 1.03
N THR A 82 11.13 -7.10 1.59
CA THR A 82 12.53 -7.06 1.14
C THR A 82 12.71 -7.63 -0.27
N HIS A 83 11.92 -8.62 -0.65
CA HIS A 83 11.89 -9.13 -2.02
C HIS A 83 11.42 -8.04 -3.00
N LEU A 84 10.27 -7.41 -2.74
CA LEU A 84 9.77 -6.31 -3.55
C LEU A 84 10.74 -5.13 -3.62
N LEU A 85 11.40 -4.79 -2.51
CA LEU A 85 12.45 -3.77 -2.49
C LEU A 85 13.65 -4.13 -3.38
N SER A 86 14.02 -5.40 -3.42
CA SER A 86 15.10 -5.87 -4.32
C SER A 86 14.73 -5.73 -5.78
N LEU A 87 13.48 -6.05 -6.16
CA LEU A 87 12.96 -5.86 -7.51
C LEU A 87 12.90 -4.38 -7.88
N ALA A 88 12.40 -3.53 -6.97
CA ALA A 88 12.36 -2.08 -7.16
C ALA A 88 13.74 -1.51 -7.54
N ARG A 89 14.78 -1.92 -6.81
CA ARG A 89 16.14 -1.47 -7.05
C ARG A 89 16.78 -2.04 -8.32
N LYS A 90 16.50 -3.32 -8.60
CA LYS A 90 17.11 -4.03 -9.74
C LYS A 90 16.53 -3.55 -11.08
N HIS A 91 15.22 -3.26 -11.11
CA HIS A 91 14.48 -2.98 -12.33
C HIS A 91 14.00 -1.53 -12.44
N ASP A 92 14.37 -0.67 -11.49
CA ASP A 92 13.99 0.76 -11.43
C ASP A 92 12.47 0.96 -11.44
N LEU A 93 11.74 0.06 -10.80
CA LEU A 93 10.27 0.12 -10.67
C LEU A 93 9.85 0.69 -9.31
N ALA A 94 8.66 1.30 -9.28
CA ALA A 94 8.04 1.75 -8.04
C ALA A 94 7.30 0.60 -7.34
N VAL A 95 7.37 0.55 -6.01
CA VAL A 95 6.58 -0.39 -5.19
C VAL A 95 5.75 0.40 -4.18
N VAL A 96 4.46 0.15 -4.16
CA VAL A 96 3.52 0.67 -3.16
C VAL A 96 2.96 -0.50 -2.36
N VAL A 97 3.08 -0.45 -1.05
CA VAL A 97 2.42 -1.40 -0.16
C VAL A 97 1.47 -0.67 0.77
N THR A 98 0.26 -1.19 0.93
CA THR A 98 -0.65 -0.68 1.95
C THR A 98 -0.51 -1.53 3.22
N ASN A 99 -0.71 -0.89 4.36
CA ASN A 99 -0.65 -1.53 5.65
C ASN A 99 -1.80 -1.05 6.55
N GLN A 100 -2.39 -1.95 7.29
CA GLN A 100 -3.41 -1.60 8.26
C GLN A 100 -2.79 -0.94 9.49
N VAL A 101 -3.53 -0.02 10.10
CA VAL A 101 -3.19 0.58 11.37
C VAL A 101 -4.23 0.20 12.43
N PHE A 102 -3.83 0.13 13.66
CA PHE A 102 -4.70 -0.05 14.81
C PHE A 102 -4.44 1.04 15.85
N THR A 103 -5.44 1.38 16.62
CA THR A 103 -5.27 2.29 17.75
C THR A 103 -4.72 1.51 18.94
N ASP A 104 -3.57 1.95 19.45
CA ASP A 104 -2.98 1.38 20.66
C ASP A 104 -3.82 1.79 21.88
N PRO A 105 -4.42 0.84 22.63
CA PRO A 105 -5.28 1.15 23.75
C PRO A 105 -4.58 1.96 24.87
N ASP A 106 -3.27 1.78 25.01
CA ASP A 106 -2.50 2.42 26.08
C ASP A 106 -2.05 3.85 25.77
N SER A 107 -2.00 4.22 24.49
CA SER A 107 -1.46 5.51 24.06
C SER A 107 -2.41 6.33 23.18
N ASP A 108 -3.58 5.80 22.81
CA ASP A 108 -4.53 6.36 21.83
C ASP A 108 -3.88 6.79 20.49
N ARG A 109 -2.73 6.17 20.16
CA ARG A 109 -1.97 6.43 18.94
C ARG A 109 -2.19 5.33 17.91
N ALA A 110 -2.36 5.75 16.66
CA ALA A 110 -2.39 4.81 15.55
C ALA A 110 -0.98 4.20 15.35
N ARG A 111 -0.93 2.87 15.34
CA ARG A 111 0.30 2.10 15.08
C ARG A 111 0.11 1.20 13.87
N PRO A 112 1.13 1.08 13.00
CA PRO A 112 1.07 0.15 11.89
C PRO A 112 1.04 -1.30 12.39
N LEU A 113 0.22 -2.13 11.78
CA LEU A 113 0.23 -3.57 12.02
C LEU A 113 1.58 -4.13 11.57
N GLY A 114 2.19 -5.02 12.37
CA GLY A 114 3.56 -5.48 12.15
C GLY A 114 4.66 -4.54 12.67
N GLY A 115 4.29 -3.43 13.33
CA GLY A 115 5.21 -2.53 14.03
C GLY A 115 6.15 -1.78 13.09
N HIS A 116 7.37 -1.49 13.58
CA HIS A 116 8.36 -0.70 12.84
C HIS A 116 9.06 -1.45 11.70
N THR A 117 8.86 -2.76 11.57
CA THR A 117 9.55 -3.57 10.56
C THR A 117 9.29 -3.06 9.15
N LEU A 118 8.02 -2.79 8.80
CA LEU A 118 7.66 -2.31 7.47
C LEU A 118 8.17 -0.89 7.21
N THR A 119 8.03 0.00 8.18
CA THR A 119 8.48 1.39 8.06
C THR A 119 10.01 1.50 7.96
N HIS A 120 10.74 0.53 8.52
CA HIS A 120 12.21 0.49 8.42
C HIS A 120 12.66 0.33 6.97
N TRP A 121 12.08 -0.61 6.24
CA TRP A 121 12.45 -0.93 4.86
C TRP A 121 11.89 0.04 3.81
N SER A 122 10.84 0.80 4.14
CA SER A 122 10.21 1.73 3.20
C SER A 122 11.05 2.99 3.00
N GLY A 123 11.19 3.45 1.77
CA GLY A 123 11.86 4.72 1.41
C GLY A 123 11.01 5.95 1.74
N ALA A 124 9.68 5.79 1.66
CA ALA A 124 8.69 6.77 2.06
C ALA A 124 7.58 6.10 2.86
N VAL A 125 7.00 6.81 3.82
CA VAL A 125 5.84 6.38 4.61
C VAL A 125 4.83 7.51 4.62
N VAL A 126 3.63 7.22 4.16
CA VAL A 126 2.50 8.15 4.15
C VAL A 126 1.40 7.57 5.02
N ARG A 127 0.99 8.31 6.04
CA ARG A 127 -0.17 7.96 6.87
C ARG A 127 -1.42 8.61 6.31
N ILE A 128 -2.49 7.82 6.16
CA ILE A 128 -3.80 8.30 5.75
C ILE A 128 -4.77 8.22 6.92
N GLU A 129 -5.33 9.36 7.30
CA GLU A 129 -6.32 9.48 8.36
C GLU A 129 -7.68 9.88 7.79
N ARG A 130 -8.75 9.33 8.35
CA ARG A 130 -10.13 9.66 7.99
C ARG A 130 -10.75 10.59 9.02
N PHE A 131 -11.40 11.64 8.54
CA PHE A 131 -12.14 12.60 9.35
C PHE A 131 -13.63 12.54 9.09
N ARG A 132 -14.41 13.24 9.89
CA ARG A 132 -15.85 13.41 9.69
C ARG A 132 -16.11 14.07 8.32
N GLY A 133 -17.28 13.76 7.73
CA GLY A 133 -17.65 14.29 6.42
C GLY A 133 -16.93 13.65 5.22
N GLY A 134 -16.24 12.53 5.43
CA GLY A 134 -15.56 11.81 4.33
C GLY A 134 -14.19 12.36 3.94
N ASN A 135 -13.75 13.45 4.55
CA ASN A 135 -12.42 14.02 4.32
C ASN A 135 -11.33 13.09 4.83
N ARG A 136 -10.18 13.15 4.19
CA ARG A 136 -8.97 12.42 4.55
C ARG A 136 -7.77 13.35 4.58
N ARG A 137 -6.75 12.96 5.34
CA ARG A 137 -5.45 13.63 5.34
C ARG A 137 -4.37 12.60 5.09
N ALA A 138 -3.52 12.85 4.12
CA ALA A 138 -2.26 12.16 3.91
C ALA A 138 -1.15 12.96 4.58
N THR A 139 -0.36 12.33 5.44
CA THR A 139 0.77 12.96 6.13
C THR A 139 2.04 12.17 5.81
N LEU A 140 3.08 12.86 5.35
CA LEU A 140 4.38 12.26 5.11
C LEU A 140 5.08 12.01 6.46
N GLU A 141 5.20 10.74 6.87
CA GLU A 141 5.85 10.36 8.14
C GLU A 141 7.34 10.06 7.98
N LYS A 142 7.74 9.63 6.79
CA LYS A 142 9.12 9.32 6.45
C LYS A 142 9.38 9.57 4.97
N HIS A 143 10.54 10.14 4.67
CA HIS A 143 11.06 10.22 3.31
C HIS A 143 12.59 10.40 3.35
N GLN A 144 13.30 9.84 2.37
CA GLN A 144 14.76 9.91 2.35
C GLN A 144 15.31 11.33 2.08
N ALA A 145 14.57 12.14 1.33
CA ALA A 145 15.02 13.45 0.84
C ALA A 145 14.10 14.63 1.23
N LYS A 146 13.01 14.38 1.97
CA LYS A 146 12.05 15.41 2.39
C LYS A 146 11.84 15.36 3.90
N PRO A 147 11.61 16.48 4.57
CA PRO A 147 11.23 16.49 5.97
C PRO A 147 9.87 15.81 6.17
N ALA A 148 9.71 15.15 7.30
CA ALA A 148 8.43 14.60 7.72
C ALA A 148 7.51 15.72 8.22
N GLY A 149 6.19 15.51 8.10
CA GLY A 149 5.17 16.42 8.61
C GLY A 149 4.34 17.11 7.53
N ASP A 150 4.83 17.16 6.29
CA ASP A 150 4.02 17.69 5.18
C ASP A 150 2.72 16.89 5.05
N SER A 151 1.60 17.59 4.84
CA SER A 151 0.30 16.94 4.70
C SER A 151 -0.57 17.58 3.63
N ALA A 152 -1.47 16.78 3.06
CA ALA A 152 -2.50 17.20 2.12
C ALA A 152 -3.86 16.65 2.54
N ARG A 153 -4.90 17.46 2.39
CA ARG A 153 -6.29 17.04 2.61
C ARG A 153 -6.96 16.69 1.29
N PHE A 154 -7.77 15.68 1.31
CA PHE A 154 -8.51 15.24 0.14
C PHE A 154 -9.80 14.52 0.52
N LYS A 155 -10.69 14.37 -0.44
CA LYS A 155 -11.88 13.50 -0.37
C LYS A 155 -11.89 12.52 -1.53
N ILE A 156 -12.55 11.41 -1.35
CA ILE A 156 -12.81 10.44 -2.42
C ILE A 156 -14.17 10.80 -3.01
N VAL A 157 -14.20 10.98 -4.32
CA VAL A 157 -15.38 11.31 -5.12
C VAL A 157 -15.65 10.22 -6.16
N GLY A 158 -16.71 10.38 -6.93
CA GLY A 158 -17.09 9.40 -7.95
C GLY A 158 -16.00 9.13 -8.99
N ASP A 159 -15.31 10.16 -9.40
CA ASP A 159 -14.30 10.14 -10.45
C ASP A 159 -12.84 10.22 -9.94
N GLY A 160 -12.61 10.02 -8.64
CA GLY A 160 -11.24 9.97 -8.12
C GLY A 160 -11.05 10.62 -6.76
N LEU A 161 -10.00 11.45 -6.69
CA LEU A 161 -9.63 12.22 -5.50
C LEU A 161 -9.73 13.72 -5.84
N GLU A 162 -10.28 14.49 -4.91
CA GLU A 162 -10.27 15.96 -4.96
C GLU A 162 -9.50 16.52 -3.77
N SER A 163 -8.63 17.48 -4.03
CA SER A 163 -7.98 18.25 -2.98
C SER A 163 -9.00 19.06 -2.19
N VAL A 164 -8.83 19.13 -0.89
CA VAL A 164 -9.62 19.97 0.00
C VAL A 164 -8.68 21.04 0.55
N GLU A 165 -8.93 22.30 0.19
CA GLU A 165 -8.18 23.42 0.75
C GLU A 165 -8.48 23.56 2.24
N ASP A 166 -7.45 23.91 3.02
CA ASP A 166 -7.64 24.32 4.41
C ASP A 166 -8.38 25.65 4.38
N SER A 167 -9.65 25.64 4.76
CA SER A 167 -10.31 26.91 5.09
C SER A 167 -9.59 27.52 6.28
N PRO A 168 -9.25 28.81 6.22
CA PRO A 168 -8.53 29.52 7.28
C PRO A 168 -9.25 29.51 8.61
#